data_30550c62db926d4f79b5f444ddd57794
#
_entry.id   30550c62db926d4f79b5f444ddd57794
#
_cell.length_a   1.000
_cell.length_b   1.000
_cell.length_c   1.000
_cell.angle_alpha   90.00
_cell.angle_beta   90.00
_cell.angle_gamma   90.00
#
_symmetry.space_group_name_H-M   'P 1'
#
loop_
_entity.id
_entity.type
_entity.pdbx_description
1 polymer ?
#
loop_
_entity_poly.entity_id
_entity_poly.type
_entity_poly.pdbx_seq_one_letter_code
_entity_poly.pdbx_strand_id
1 'polypeptide(L)'
;MLAQTKIGLDVAPRSDGTLFPITKLPFVPAVQTDRFARCMEIFRMQVAGLKHRLEIIGSKAVIGVSGGLDSTLALLVAVEAMRQLGRPSSDVYGVTMPCYGTSDRTYQNSLTLMEKLGISVKEVNIREAVDIHFRDIGHDKSVLNGTYE
;
A
#
# COMPACT_ATOMS: atom_id res chain seq x y z
N MET A 1 -6.46 -45.35 -22.30
CA MET A 1 -7.44 -45.29 -21.19
C MET A 1 -6.68 -44.95 -19.94
N LEU A 2 -6.88 -43.74 -19.35
CA LEU A 2 -6.30 -43.39 -18.08
C LEU A 2 -7.15 -44.01 -16.96
N ALA A 3 -6.52 -44.78 -16.07
CA ALA A 3 -7.21 -45.41 -14.94
C ALA A 3 -7.61 -44.30 -13.94
N GLN A 4 -8.90 -44.14 -13.68
CA GLN A 4 -9.43 -43.30 -12.62
C GLN A 4 -9.44 -44.08 -11.32
N THR A 5 -8.63 -43.65 -10.35
CA THR A 5 -8.71 -44.17 -8.98
C THR A 5 -9.61 -43.25 -8.16
N LYS A 6 -10.75 -43.75 -7.68
CA LYS A 6 -11.60 -43.02 -6.71
C LYS A 6 -11.03 -43.23 -5.33
N ILE A 7 -10.55 -42.15 -4.71
CA ILE A 7 -10.15 -42.15 -3.32
C ILE A 7 -11.36 -41.63 -2.51
N GLY A 8 -11.96 -42.53 -1.70
CA GLY A 8 -12.99 -42.13 -0.75
C GLY A 8 -12.33 -41.39 0.42
N LEU A 9 -12.66 -40.11 0.59
CA LEU A 9 -12.30 -39.36 1.80
C LEU A 9 -13.45 -39.52 2.81
N ASP A 10 -13.19 -40.20 3.90
CA ASP A 10 -14.14 -40.38 4.99
C ASP A 10 -14.08 -39.14 5.92
N VAL A 11 -14.55 -38.00 5.40
CA VAL A 11 -14.59 -36.73 6.14
C VAL A 11 -16.05 -36.37 6.37
N ALA A 12 -16.48 -36.41 7.62
CA ALA A 12 -17.78 -35.92 7.98
C ALA A 12 -17.94 -34.43 7.70
N PRO A 13 -18.96 -33.99 6.96
CA PRO A 13 -19.18 -32.57 6.73
C PRO A 13 -19.42 -31.84 8.06
N ARG A 14 -18.84 -30.64 8.20
CA ARG A 14 -19.06 -29.77 9.35
C ARG A 14 -20.51 -29.25 9.36
N SER A 15 -20.97 -28.80 10.51
CA SER A 15 -22.32 -28.22 10.67
C SER A 15 -22.57 -26.97 9.80
N ASP A 16 -21.50 -26.30 9.33
CA ASP A 16 -21.54 -25.15 8.42
C ASP A 16 -21.49 -25.56 6.94
N GLY A 17 -21.49 -26.88 6.63
CA GLY A 17 -21.40 -27.40 5.26
C GLY A 17 -20.01 -27.33 4.63
N THR A 18 -18.97 -26.94 5.35
CA THR A 18 -17.60 -26.87 4.85
C THR A 18 -16.79 -28.11 5.24
N LEU A 19 -15.89 -28.57 4.37
CA LEU A 19 -14.97 -29.67 4.63
C LEU A 19 -13.82 -29.27 5.57
N PHE A 20 -13.42 -27.99 5.51
CA PHE A 20 -12.30 -27.45 6.28
C PHE A 20 -12.70 -26.16 6.99
N PRO A 21 -12.11 -25.86 8.16
CA PRO A 21 -12.37 -24.60 8.85
C PRO A 21 -11.83 -23.43 8.00
N ILE A 22 -12.70 -22.48 7.68
CA ILE A 22 -12.34 -21.24 6.97
C ILE A 22 -12.21 -20.15 8.02
N THR A 23 -11.00 -19.62 8.20
CA THR A 23 -10.75 -18.49 9.09
C THR A 23 -11.07 -17.18 8.38
N LYS A 24 -11.69 -16.22 9.07
CA LYS A 24 -12.01 -14.89 8.51
C LYS A 24 -10.75 -14.12 8.07
N LEU A 25 -9.65 -14.34 8.77
CA LEU A 25 -8.38 -13.63 8.55
C LEU A 25 -7.24 -14.67 8.40
N PRO A 26 -7.17 -15.40 7.28
CA PRO A 26 -6.25 -16.54 7.14
C PRO A 26 -4.76 -16.13 7.19
N PHE A 27 -4.46 -14.86 6.89
CA PHE A 27 -3.08 -14.35 6.87
C PHE A 27 -2.69 -13.57 8.13
N VAL A 28 -3.63 -13.37 9.06
CA VAL A 28 -3.39 -12.57 10.28
C VAL A 28 -3.35 -13.52 11.48
N PRO A 29 -2.20 -13.66 12.17
CA PRO A 29 -2.11 -14.45 13.38
C PRO A 29 -3.10 -13.97 14.47
N ALA A 30 -3.73 -14.89 15.16
CA ALA A 30 -4.69 -14.57 16.23
C ALA A 30 -3.97 -13.97 17.46
N VAL A 31 -2.76 -14.44 17.76
CA VAL A 31 -1.96 -13.98 18.89
C VAL A 31 -1.27 -12.66 18.54
N GLN A 32 -1.37 -11.67 19.42
CA GLN A 32 -0.87 -10.32 19.17
C GLN A 32 0.67 -10.27 19.01
N THR A 33 1.41 -11.04 19.80
CA THR A 33 2.88 -11.16 19.70
C THR A 33 3.31 -11.71 18.35
N ASP A 34 2.63 -12.76 17.89
CA ASP A 34 2.91 -13.40 16.61
C ASP A 34 2.56 -12.47 15.44
N ARG A 35 1.47 -11.70 15.58
CA ARG A 35 1.07 -10.68 14.62
C ARG A 35 2.13 -9.59 14.47
N PHE A 36 2.66 -9.09 15.59
CA PHE A 36 3.73 -8.09 15.57
C PHE A 36 5.00 -8.66 14.91
N ALA A 37 5.41 -9.85 15.30
CA ALA A 37 6.59 -10.51 14.73
C ALA A 37 6.42 -10.70 13.21
N ARG A 38 5.25 -11.14 12.77
CA ARG A 38 4.92 -11.32 11.35
C ARG A 38 4.91 -10.01 10.56
N CYS A 39 4.31 -8.96 11.12
CA CYS A 39 4.33 -7.63 10.48
C CYS A 39 5.76 -7.11 10.32
N MET A 40 6.59 -7.26 11.35
CA MET A 40 7.99 -6.85 11.28
C MET A 40 8.82 -7.68 10.30
N GLU A 41 8.54 -8.96 10.18
CA GLU A 41 9.17 -9.83 9.17
C GLU A 41 8.83 -9.35 7.75
N ILE A 42 7.54 -9.11 7.46
CA ILE A 42 7.07 -8.61 6.16
C ILE A 42 7.71 -7.25 5.85
N PHE A 43 7.72 -6.33 6.83
CA PHE A 43 8.36 -5.02 6.67
C PHE A 43 9.83 -5.15 6.30
N ARG A 44 10.59 -5.99 7.01
CA ARG A 44 12.02 -6.22 6.73
C ARG A 44 12.25 -6.82 5.35
N MET A 45 11.39 -7.73 4.89
CA MET A 45 11.48 -8.31 3.54
C MET A 45 11.26 -7.23 2.47
N GLN A 46 10.27 -6.35 2.65
CA GLN A 46 10.02 -5.24 1.73
C GLN A 46 11.19 -4.26 1.69
N VAL A 47 11.73 -3.91 2.86
CA VAL A 47 12.91 -3.04 2.97
C VAL A 47 14.13 -3.66 2.28
N ALA A 48 14.40 -4.94 2.50
CA ALA A 48 15.53 -5.63 1.88
C ALA A 48 15.41 -5.68 0.35
N GLY A 49 14.21 -5.97 -0.16
CA GLY A 49 13.94 -5.99 -1.61
C GLY A 49 14.14 -4.62 -2.25
N LEU A 50 13.59 -3.55 -1.64
CA LEU A 50 13.74 -2.19 -2.14
C LEU A 50 15.19 -1.71 -2.04
N LYS A 51 15.85 -1.95 -0.91
CA LYS A 51 17.26 -1.63 -0.70
C LYS A 51 18.13 -2.21 -1.82
N HIS A 52 17.97 -3.49 -2.11
CA HIS A 52 18.74 -4.15 -3.17
C HIS A 52 18.53 -3.49 -4.54
N ARG A 53 17.31 -3.11 -4.87
CA ARG A 53 17.02 -2.40 -6.11
C ARG A 53 17.65 -1.02 -6.16
N LEU A 54 17.54 -0.24 -5.08
CA LEU A 54 18.12 1.10 -5.00
C LEU A 54 19.65 1.08 -5.05
N GLU A 55 20.28 0.05 -4.48
CA GLU A 55 21.71 -0.16 -4.52
C GLU A 55 22.21 -0.37 -5.97
N ILE A 56 21.50 -1.22 -6.74
CA ILE A 56 21.86 -1.50 -8.14
C ILE A 56 21.62 -0.28 -9.05
N ILE A 57 20.48 0.39 -8.89
CA ILE A 57 20.06 1.49 -9.77
C ILE A 57 20.79 2.80 -9.41
N GLY A 58 21.17 2.97 -8.15
CA GLY A 58 21.82 4.20 -7.67
C GLY A 58 20.89 5.42 -7.62
N SER A 59 19.56 5.24 -7.79
CA SER A 59 18.62 6.34 -7.90
C SER A 59 18.00 6.75 -6.54
N LYS A 60 17.25 7.86 -6.57
CA LYS A 60 16.39 8.31 -5.47
C LYS A 60 15.03 7.62 -5.55
N ALA A 61 14.28 7.60 -4.44
CA ALA A 61 12.92 7.06 -4.41
C ALA A 61 11.89 8.18 -4.53
N VAL A 62 10.85 7.98 -5.36
CA VAL A 62 9.71 8.90 -5.49
C VAL A 62 8.44 8.14 -5.15
N ILE A 63 7.60 8.69 -4.27
CA ILE A 63 6.38 8.05 -3.79
C ILE A 63 5.23 9.04 -3.80
N GLY A 64 4.10 8.66 -4.40
CA GLY A 64 2.83 9.36 -4.24
C GLY A 64 2.27 9.10 -2.85
N VAL A 65 2.07 10.16 -2.05
CA VAL A 65 1.61 10.05 -0.66
C VAL A 65 0.19 10.62 -0.56
N SER A 66 -0.79 9.72 -0.49
CA SER A 66 -2.21 10.07 -0.39
C SER A 66 -2.68 10.33 1.06
N GLY A 67 -1.89 9.93 2.05
CA GLY A 67 -2.29 9.91 3.46
C GLY A 67 -3.04 8.63 3.89
N GLY A 68 -3.22 7.66 2.99
CA GLY A 68 -3.73 6.32 3.28
C GLY A 68 -2.66 5.37 3.78
N LEU A 69 -3.08 4.18 4.25
CA LEU A 69 -2.17 3.19 4.86
C LEU A 69 -1.12 2.65 3.89
N ASP A 70 -1.50 2.41 2.63
CA ASP A 70 -0.60 1.80 1.64
C ASP A 70 0.56 2.73 1.29
N SER A 71 0.26 4.00 1.00
CA SER A 71 1.28 5.00 0.72
C SER A 71 2.15 5.32 1.94
N THR A 72 1.57 5.25 3.14
CA THR A 72 2.30 5.38 4.40
C THR A 72 3.30 4.24 4.58
N LEU A 73 2.87 2.99 4.36
CA LEU A 73 3.75 1.84 4.46
C LEU A 73 4.88 1.91 3.42
N ALA A 74 4.55 2.23 2.17
CA ALA A 74 5.54 2.39 1.11
C ALA A 74 6.59 3.45 1.46
N LEU A 75 6.16 4.57 2.04
CA LEU A 75 7.04 5.65 2.48
C LEU A 75 7.98 5.20 3.60
N LEU A 76 7.47 4.50 4.61
CA LEU A 76 8.28 3.96 5.71
C LEU A 76 9.31 2.95 5.21
N VAL A 77 8.92 2.07 4.29
CA VAL A 77 9.83 1.10 3.66
C VAL A 77 10.96 1.83 2.90
N ALA A 78 10.63 2.89 2.16
CA ALA A 78 11.62 3.65 1.39
C ALA A 78 12.61 4.39 2.30
N VAL A 79 12.13 5.05 3.35
CA VAL A 79 12.99 5.75 4.32
C VAL A 79 13.94 4.77 5.02
N GLU A 80 13.42 3.62 5.45
CA GLU A 80 14.24 2.61 6.11
C GLU A 80 15.27 1.97 5.14
N ALA A 81 14.90 1.76 3.88
CA ALA A 81 15.82 1.27 2.86
C ALA A 81 16.97 2.27 2.62
N MET A 82 16.67 3.57 2.50
CA MET A 82 17.68 4.62 2.38
C MET A 82 18.59 4.67 3.61
N ARG A 83 18.01 4.60 4.82
CA ARG A 83 18.77 4.55 6.07
C ARG A 83 19.78 3.37 6.08
N GLN A 84 19.35 2.18 5.65
CA GLN A 84 20.22 1.00 5.58
C GLN A 84 21.29 1.09 4.47
N LEU A 85 21.08 1.94 3.47
CA LEU A 85 22.10 2.26 2.44
C LEU A 85 23.06 3.36 2.90
N GLY A 86 22.90 3.92 4.11
CA GLY A 86 23.67 5.07 4.56
C GLY A 86 23.37 6.37 3.81
N ARG A 87 22.19 6.44 3.16
CA ARG A 87 21.75 7.59 2.39
C ARG A 87 20.78 8.46 3.21
N PRO A 88 20.76 9.77 2.97
CA PRO A 88 19.89 10.69 3.72
C PRO A 88 18.40 10.45 3.37
N SER A 89 17.50 10.69 4.33
CA SER A 89 16.05 10.64 4.11
C SER A 89 15.59 11.59 3.00
N SER A 90 16.30 12.69 2.76
CA SER A 90 16.02 13.63 1.68
C SER A 90 16.17 13.04 0.27
N ASP A 91 16.76 11.86 0.13
CA ASP A 91 16.76 11.09 -1.12
C ASP A 91 15.44 10.36 -1.40
N VAL A 92 14.49 10.41 -0.45
CA VAL A 92 13.10 10.01 -0.66
C VAL A 92 12.27 11.26 -0.97
N TYR A 93 11.58 11.26 -2.10
CA TYR A 93 10.67 12.32 -2.52
C TYR A 93 9.23 11.87 -2.30
N GLY A 94 8.53 12.49 -1.36
CA GLY A 94 7.09 12.32 -1.18
C GLY A 94 6.34 13.36 -2.03
N VAL A 95 5.47 12.89 -2.91
CA VAL A 95 4.64 13.76 -3.75
C VAL A 95 3.19 13.63 -3.31
N THR A 96 2.60 14.73 -2.85
CA THR A 96 1.15 14.78 -2.60
C THR A 96 0.44 15.49 -3.76
N MET A 97 -0.68 14.93 -4.17
CA MET A 97 -1.46 15.40 -5.33
C MET A 97 -2.91 15.64 -4.91
N PRO A 98 -3.19 16.73 -4.14
CA PRO A 98 -4.54 16.99 -3.67
C PRO A 98 -5.50 17.25 -4.84
N CYS A 99 -6.68 16.60 -4.77
CA CYS A 99 -7.77 16.74 -5.73
C CYS A 99 -9.12 16.71 -5.01
N TYR A 100 -10.22 16.60 -5.74
CA TYR A 100 -11.59 16.67 -5.24
C TYR A 100 -11.91 15.63 -4.14
N GLY A 101 -11.42 14.39 -4.25
CA GLY A 101 -11.61 13.32 -3.27
C GLY A 101 -10.70 13.40 -2.04
N THR A 102 -9.76 14.36 -1.99
CA THR A 102 -8.81 14.45 -0.88
C THR A 102 -9.45 15.15 0.32
N SER A 103 -9.60 14.45 1.45
CA SER A 103 -10.06 15.08 2.68
C SER A 103 -8.95 15.89 3.35
N ASP A 104 -9.31 16.97 4.07
CA ASP A 104 -8.36 17.79 4.82
C ASP A 104 -7.54 16.96 5.80
N ARG A 105 -8.16 15.98 6.44
CA ARG A 105 -7.50 15.09 7.39
C ARG A 105 -6.40 14.25 6.74
N THR A 106 -6.68 13.60 5.63
CA THR A 106 -5.69 12.76 4.92
C THR A 106 -4.57 13.61 4.36
N TYR A 107 -4.89 14.79 3.85
CA TYR A 107 -3.91 15.76 3.37
C TYR A 107 -2.96 16.21 4.49
N GLN A 108 -3.48 16.68 5.63
CA GLN A 108 -2.66 17.12 6.76
C GLN A 108 -1.83 15.97 7.34
N ASN A 109 -2.38 14.77 7.42
CA ASN A 109 -1.64 13.59 7.87
C ASN A 109 -0.45 13.28 6.95
N SER A 110 -0.63 13.40 5.64
CA SER A 110 0.44 13.15 4.67
C SER A 110 1.58 14.15 4.82
N LEU A 111 1.28 15.44 4.94
CA LEU A 111 2.28 16.50 5.12
C LEU A 111 3.04 16.32 6.43
N THR A 112 2.32 16.13 7.54
CA THR A 112 2.93 15.92 8.87
C THR A 112 3.85 14.70 8.89
N LEU A 113 3.44 13.60 8.25
CA LEU A 113 4.27 12.39 8.18
C LEU A 113 5.56 12.64 7.39
N MET A 114 5.44 13.25 6.21
CA MET A 114 6.58 13.53 5.35
C MET A 114 7.59 14.47 6.03
N GLU A 115 7.10 15.50 6.72
CA GLU A 115 7.92 16.44 7.50
C GLU A 115 8.66 15.71 8.63
N LYS A 116 7.95 14.91 9.43
CA LYS A 116 8.56 14.14 10.55
C LYS A 116 9.60 13.13 10.09
N LEU A 117 9.48 12.60 8.89
CA LEU A 117 10.46 11.68 8.31
C LEU A 117 11.67 12.40 7.70
N GLY A 118 11.63 13.73 7.58
CA GLY A 118 12.71 14.53 7.02
C GLY A 118 13.00 14.23 5.56
N ILE A 119 11.96 13.88 4.80
CA ILE A 119 12.06 13.59 3.37
C ILE A 119 11.90 14.87 2.52
N SER A 120 12.24 14.80 1.24
CA SER A 120 11.94 15.86 0.29
C SER A 120 10.45 15.82 -0.08
N VAL A 121 9.75 16.95 0.06
CA VAL A 121 8.29 17.03 -0.18
C VAL A 121 8.00 17.87 -1.41
N LYS A 122 7.09 17.40 -2.26
CA LYS A 122 6.55 18.15 -3.38
C LYS A 122 5.02 18.02 -3.41
N GLU A 123 4.36 19.16 -3.52
CA GLU A 123 2.93 19.19 -3.80
C GLU A 123 2.70 19.48 -5.29
N VAL A 124 1.78 18.74 -5.91
CA VAL A 124 1.36 18.93 -7.29
C VAL A 124 -0.15 19.03 -7.32
N ASN A 125 -0.68 20.21 -7.60
CA ASN A 125 -2.13 20.37 -7.79
C ASN A 125 -2.54 19.79 -9.14
N ILE A 126 -3.37 18.75 -9.11
CA ILE A 126 -3.82 18.04 -10.32
C ILE A 126 -5.26 18.40 -10.73
N ARG A 127 -5.91 19.37 -10.07
CA ARG A 127 -7.33 19.71 -10.32
C ARG A 127 -7.60 20.10 -11.76
N GLU A 128 -6.75 20.93 -12.34
CA GLU A 128 -6.93 21.35 -13.76
C GLU A 128 -6.83 20.17 -14.72
N ALA A 129 -5.88 19.26 -14.48
CA ALA A 129 -5.74 18.06 -15.31
C ALA A 129 -6.98 17.15 -15.18
N VAL A 130 -7.49 16.98 -13.97
CA VAL A 130 -8.72 16.20 -13.72
C VAL A 130 -9.93 16.86 -14.35
N ASP A 131 -10.07 18.20 -14.28
CA ASP A 131 -11.15 18.94 -14.92
C ASP A 131 -11.15 18.77 -16.45
N ILE A 132 -9.97 18.74 -17.07
CA ILE A 132 -9.83 18.45 -18.50
C ILE A 132 -10.35 17.04 -18.81
N HIS A 133 -9.91 16.04 -18.05
CA HIS A 133 -10.35 14.66 -18.24
C HIS A 133 -11.84 14.48 -18.02
N PHE A 134 -12.42 15.09 -16.98
CA PHE A 134 -13.87 15.04 -16.75
C PHE A 134 -14.67 15.62 -17.94
N ARG A 135 -14.21 16.75 -18.48
CA ARG A 135 -14.80 17.33 -19.69
C ARG A 135 -14.69 16.39 -20.89
N ASP A 136 -13.51 15.79 -21.11
CA ASP A 136 -13.26 14.96 -22.29
C ASP A 136 -14.10 13.67 -22.29
N ILE A 137 -14.38 13.10 -21.10
CA ILE A 137 -15.23 11.90 -20.94
C ILE A 137 -16.72 12.25 -20.69
N GLY A 138 -17.08 13.54 -20.66
CA GLY A 138 -18.46 13.98 -20.39
C GLY A 138 -18.94 13.70 -18.96
N HIS A 139 -18.04 13.61 -17.99
CA HIS A 139 -18.39 13.38 -16.59
C HIS A 139 -18.73 14.68 -15.87
N ASP A 140 -19.89 14.70 -15.19
CA ASP A 140 -20.26 15.80 -14.30
C ASP A 140 -19.61 15.59 -12.91
N LYS A 141 -18.72 16.50 -12.53
CA LYS A 141 -18.01 16.45 -11.25
C LYS A 141 -18.88 16.61 -10.01
N SER A 142 -20.17 16.96 -10.17
CA SER A 142 -21.15 16.92 -9.07
C SER A 142 -21.64 15.50 -8.75
N VAL A 143 -21.39 14.54 -9.65
CA VAL A 143 -21.80 13.15 -9.49
C VAL A 143 -20.67 12.36 -8.83
N LEU A 144 -20.85 12.02 -7.55
CA LEU A 144 -19.90 11.22 -6.78
C LEU A 144 -20.09 9.74 -7.08
N ASN A 145 -19.31 9.21 -7.99
CA ASN A 145 -19.28 7.79 -8.34
C ASN A 145 -17.82 7.33 -8.54
N GLY A 146 -17.60 6.08 -8.95
CA GLY A 146 -16.27 5.53 -9.15
C GLY A 146 -15.40 6.24 -10.22
N THR A 147 -15.99 7.12 -11.03
CA THR A 147 -15.23 7.98 -11.97
C THR A 147 -14.64 9.20 -11.26
N TYR A 148 -15.31 9.63 -10.17
CA TYR A 148 -14.88 10.78 -9.37
C TYR A 148 -13.70 10.42 -8.44
N GLU A 149 -13.65 9.19 -7.94
CA GLU A 149 -12.61 8.68 -7.05
C GLU A 149 -11.37 8.19 -7.83
#